data_2137c7de3b696e309415d5c3567a2ec2
#
_entry.id   2137c7de3b696e309415d5c3567a2ec2
#
_cell.length_a   1.000
_cell.length_b   1.000
_cell.length_c   1.000
_cell.angle_alpha   90.00
_cell.angle_beta   90.00
_cell.angle_gamma   90.00
#
_symmetry.space_group_name_H-M   'P 1'
#
loop_
_entity.id
_entity.type
_entity.pdbx_description
1 polymer ?
#
loop_
_entity_poly.entity_id
_entity_poly.type
_entity_poly.pdbx_seq_one_letter_code
_entity_poly.pdbx_strand_id
1 'polypeptide(L)'
;MTMRHVVCFRFHPDTTTEQIVAMAQGLEELPGIIPQIVEYRVGPDLGINEASWDFAVCADFASTADFVVYRDHPEHQARIQSLVLPITAERVAVQFR
;
A
#
# COMPACT_ATOMS: atom_id res chain seq x y z
N MET A 1 -21.56 -4.78 3.27
CA MET A 1 -20.67 -4.18 4.30
C MET A 1 -19.26 -4.04 3.74
N THR A 2 -18.69 -2.85 3.83
CA THR A 2 -17.33 -2.63 3.34
C THR A 2 -16.31 -3.35 4.21
N MET A 3 -15.16 -3.62 3.62
CA MET A 3 -14.02 -4.15 4.36
C MET A 3 -12.82 -3.21 4.16
N ARG A 4 -11.92 -3.20 5.14
CA ARG A 4 -10.72 -2.37 5.11
C ARG A 4 -9.47 -3.24 5.09
N HIS A 5 -8.54 -2.88 4.23
CA HIS A 5 -7.23 -3.50 4.10
C HIS A 5 -6.18 -2.50 4.56
N VAL A 6 -5.38 -2.90 5.54
CA VAL A 6 -4.32 -2.05 6.11
C VAL A 6 -3.00 -2.78 6.02
N VAL A 7 -1.99 -2.10 5.48
CA VAL A 7 -0.62 -2.64 5.40
C VAL A 7 0.34 -1.61 5.95
N CYS A 8 1.28 -2.08 6.78
CA CYS A 8 2.41 -1.26 7.24
C CYS A 8 3.70 -1.88 6.73
N PHE A 9 4.65 -1.01 6.40
CA PHE A 9 5.94 -1.41 5.82
C PHE A 9 7.10 -0.84 6.63
N ARG A 10 8.16 -1.63 6.77
CA ARG A 10 9.49 -1.17 7.14
C ARG A 10 10.39 -1.28 5.92
N PHE A 11 11.14 -0.22 5.66
CA PHE A 11 12.06 -0.18 4.53
C PHE A 11 13.47 -0.59 4.96
N HIS A 12 14.27 -1.02 4.01
CA HIS A 12 15.71 -1.20 4.23
C HIS A 12 16.34 0.14 4.59
N PRO A 13 17.38 0.14 5.45
CA PRO A 13 18.00 1.39 5.93
C PRO A 13 18.56 2.31 4.83
N ASP A 14 18.94 1.75 3.69
CA ASP A 14 19.51 2.50 2.56
C ASP A 14 18.46 3.01 1.57
N THR A 15 17.16 2.86 1.91
CA THR A 15 16.07 3.35 1.07
C THR A 15 16.11 4.87 0.97
N THR A 16 16.03 5.40 -0.24
CA THR A 16 16.11 6.85 -0.48
C THR A 16 14.73 7.49 -0.45
N THR A 17 14.70 8.81 -0.21
CA THR A 17 13.47 9.60 -0.27
C THR A 17 12.80 9.48 -1.65
N GLU A 18 13.59 9.46 -2.72
CA GLU A 18 13.10 9.33 -4.08
C GLU A 18 12.37 8.02 -4.30
N GLN A 19 12.87 6.93 -3.72
CA GLN A 19 12.23 5.62 -3.81
C GLN A 19 10.89 5.60 -3.06
N ILE A 20 10.83 6.25 -1.90
CA ILE A 20 9.60 6.34 -1.10
C ILE A 20 8.55 7.18 -1.84
N VAL A 21 8.95 8.30 -2.41
CA VAL A 21 8.05 9.16 -3.20
C VAL A 21 7.53 8.41 -4.42
N ALA A 22 8.40 7.67 -5.12
CA ALA A 22 7.99 6.88 -6.28
C ALA A 22 6.97 5.80 -5.90
N MET A 23 7.17 5.12 -4.77
CA MET A 23 6.21 4.14 -4.26
C MET A 23 4.86 4.79 -3.97
N ALA A 24 4.85 5.91 -3.26
CA ALA A 24 3.60 6.62 -2.93
C ALA A 24 2.87 7.05 -4.20
N GLN A 25 3.56 7.66 -5.14
CA GLN A 25 2.96 8.12 -6.39
C GLN A 25 2.41 6.98 -7.24
N GLY A 26 3.18 5.89 -7.36
CA GLY A 26 2.74 4.72 -8.12
C GLY A 26 1.51 4.06 -7.53
N LEU A 27 1.44 3.94 -6.20
CA LEU A 27 0.27 3.37 -5.54
C LEU A 27 -0.95 4.29 -5.65
N GLU A 28 -0.75 5.61 -5.54
CA GLU A 28 -1.84 6.59 -5.67
C GLU A 28 -2.53 6.59 -7.03
N GLU A 29 -1.90 6.06 -8.06
CA GLU A 29 -2.51 5.90 -9.38
C GLU A 29 -3.56 4.80 -9.44
N LEU A 30 -3.50 3.82 -8.53
CA LEU A 30 -4.32 2.62 -8.60
C LEU A 30 -5.84 2.88 -8.52
N PRO A 31 -6.35 3.82 -7.72
CA PRO A 31 -7.79 4.10 -7.72
C PRO A 31 -8.35 4.52 -9.08
N GLY A 32 -7.55 5.16 -9.91
CA GLY A 32 -7.94 5.52 -11.28
C GLY A 32 -7.92 4.38 -12.28
N ILE A 33 -7.31 3.25 -11.90
CA ILE A 33 -7.13 2.07 -12.75
C ILE A 33 -8.05 0.93 -12.32
N ILE A 34 -8.25 0.76 -11.00
CA ILE A 34 -8.98 -0.37 -10.41
C ILE A 34 -10.28 0.17 -9.79
N PRO A 35 -11.42 0.07 -10.50
CA PRO A 35 -12.67 0.67 -10.03
C PRO A 35 -13.24 0.03 -8.76
N GLN A 36 -12.77 -1.16 -8.35
CA GLN A 36 -13.20 -1.81 -7.12
C GLN A 36 -12.70 -1.10 -5.86
N ILE A 37 -11.71 -0.23 -5.97
CA ILE A 37 -11.22 0.54 -4.82
C ILE A 37 -12.25 1.62 -4.46
N VAL A 38 -12.79 1.57 -3.24
CA VAL A 38 -13.74 2.56 -2.74
C VAL A 38 -13.01 3.76 -2.18
N GLU A 39 -11.99 3.52 -1.34
CA GLU A 39 -11.15 4.56 -0.76
C GLU A 39 -9.72 4.04 -0.67
N TYR A 40 -8.75 4.95 -0.84
CA TYR A 40 -7.35 4.56 -0.88
C TYR A 40 -6.49 5.68 -0.31
N ARG A 41 -5.76 5.37 0.76
CA ARG A 41 -4.83 6.32 1.36
C ARG A 41 -3.49 5.63 1.57
N VAL A 42 -2.43 6.28 1.12
CA VAL A 42 -1.06 5.77 1.27
C VAL A 42 -0.14 6.90 1.64
N GLY A 43 0.91 6.60 2.36
CA GLY A 43 1.91 7.61 2.66
C GLY A 43 2.97 7.14 3.62
N PRO A 44 4.09 7.89 3.64
CA PRO A 44 5.17 7.64 4.59
C PRO A 44 4.79 8.10 6.00
N ASP A 45 5.45 7.51 6.99
CA ASP A 45 5.32 7.91 8.38
C ASP A 45 5.74 9.36 8.55
N LEU A 46 5.07 10.05 9.49
CA LEU A 46 5.37 11.47 9.78
C LEU A 46 6.57 11.66 10.69
N GLY A 47 7.11 10.58 11.27
CA GLY A 47 8.29 10.67 12.13
C GLY A 47 7.98 11.20 13.55
N ILE A 48 6.75 10.98 14.03
CA ILE A 48 6.34 11.48 15.36
C ILE A 48 6.85 10.57 16.48
N ASN A 49 6.75 9.24 16.28
CA ASN A 49 7.13 8.25 17.30
C ASN A 49 8.23 7.33 16.76
N GLU A 50 9.19 6.99 17.62
CA GLU A 50 10.33 6.16 17.23
C GLU A 50 9.93 4.74 16.82
N ALA A 51 8.88 4.20 17.45
CA ALA A 51 8.44 2.83 17.22
C ALA A 51 7.57 2.66 15.97
N SER A 52 7.21 3.74 15.30
CA SER A 52 6.35 3.69 14.12
C SER A 52 7.06 3.05 12.94
N TRP A 53 6.31 2.31 12.12
CA TRP A 53 6.80 1.79 10.86
C TRP A 53 6.89 2.91 9.83
N ASP A 54 7.43 2.61 8.64
CA ASP A 54 7.88 3.66 7.73
C ASP A 54 6.84 4.12 6.72
N PHE A 55 5.81 3.29 6.45
CA PHE A 55 4.84 3.58 5.39
C PHE A 55 3.57 2.77 5.63
N ALA A 56 2.43 3.32 5.23
CA ALA A 56 1.16 2.63 5.36
C ALA A 56 0.30 2.75 4.11
N VAL A 57 -0.48 1.70 3.87
CA VAL A 57 -1.55 1.65 2.88
C VAL A 57 -2.85 1.35 3.61
N CYS A 58 -3.89 2.12 3.35
CA CYS A 58 -5.23 1.89 3.88
C CYS A 58 -6.21 1.95 2.72
N ALA A 59 -6.88 0.84 2.44
CA ALA A 59 -7.77 0.71 1.28
C ALA A 59 -9.11 0.10 1.69
N ASP A 60 -10.20 0.67 1.17
CA ASP A 60 -11.54 0.16 1.41
C ASP A 60 -12.13 -0.45 0.14
N PHE A 61 -12.84 -1.57 0.32
CA PHE A 61 -13.50 -2.31 -0.74
C PHE A 61 -14.94 -2.64 -0.32
N ALA A 62 -15.85 -2.72 -1.28
CA ALA A 62 -17.25 -3.06 -0.99
C ALA A 62 -17.40 -4.51 -0.51
N SER A 63 -16.50 -5.40 -0.93
CA SER A 63 -16.57 -6.83 -0.63
C SER A 63 -15.20 -7.47 -0.64
N THR A 64 -15.12 -8.68 -0.08
CA THR A 64 -13.91 -9.50 -0.17
C THR A 64 -13.56 -9.83 -1.62
N ALA A 65 -14.56 -10.08 -2.47
CA ALA A 65 -14.34 -10.36 -3.89
C ALA A 65 -13.67 -9.18 -4.58
N ASP A 66 -14.07 -7.96 -4.29
CA ASP A 66 -13.47 -6.75 -4.85
C ASP A 66 -12.01 -6.57 -4.37
N PHE A 67 -11.74 -6.88 -3.10
CA PHE A 67 -10.37 -6.88 -2.60
C PHE A 67 -9.49 -7.87 -3.35
N VAL A 68 -10.00 -9.07 -3.64
CA VAL A 68 -9.25 -10.09 -4.39
C VAL A 68 -8.95 -9.60 -5.81
N VAL A 69 -9.88 -8.90 -6.46
CA VAL A 69 -9.64 -8.28 -7.78
C VAL A 69 -8.45 -7.30 -7.70
N TYR A 70 -8.44 -6.44 -6.69
CA TYR A 70 -7.34 -5.50 -6.46
C TYR A 70 -6.02 -6.23 -6.19
N ARG A 71 -6.04 -7.18 -5.26
CA ARG A 71 -4.84 -7.93 -4.87
C ARG A 71 -4.15 -8.56 -6.08
N ASP A 72 -4.91 -9.17 -6.95
CA ASP A 72 -4.40 -9.95 -8.08
C ASP A 72 -4.31 -9.15 -9.38
N HIS A 73 -4.73 -7.88 -9.38
CA HIS A 73 -4.75 -7.05 -10.57
C HIS A 73 -3.34 -6.85 -11.12
N PRO A 74 -3.13 -7.01 -12.45
CA PRO A 74 -1.80 -6.87 -13.05
C PRO A 74 -1.10 -5.54 -12.74
N GLU A 75 -1.85 -4.43 -12.73
CA GLU A 75 -1.29 -3.11 -12.41
C GLU A 75 -0.84 -2.99 -10.95
N HIS A 76 -1.59 -3.59 -10.02
CA HIS A 76 -1.18 -3.67 -8.63
C HIS A 76 0.10 -4.52 -8.49
N GLN A 77 0.10 -5.69 -9.10
CA GLN A 77 1.25 -6.61 -9.03
C GLN A 77 2.51 -5.99 -9.65
N ALA A 78 2.38 -5.27 -10.76
CA ALA A 78 3.51 -4.60 -11.40
C ALA A 78 4.15 -3.56 -10.47
N ARG A 79 3.33 -2.77 -9.76
CA ARG A 79 3.83 -1.76 -8.81
C ARG A 79 4.45 -2.40 -7.57
N ILE A 80 3.87 -3.50 -7.09
CA ILE A 80 4.47 -4.28 -6.00
C ILE A 80 5.88 -4.72 -6.38
N GLN A 81 6.05 -5.30 -7.57
CA GLN A 81 7.35 -5.81 -8.01
C GLN A 81 8.39 -4.72 -8.23
N SER A 82 7.99 -3.58 -8.80
CA SER A 82 8.94 -2.54 -9.19
C SER A 82 9.18 -1.47 -8.13
N LEU A 83 8.18 -1.14 -7.29
CA LEU A 83 8.26 -0.01 -6.38
C LEU A 83 8.26 -0.41 -4.89
N VAL A 84 7.65 -1.52 -4.54
CA VAL A 84 7.44 -1.90 -3.14
C VAL A 84 8.46 -2.92 -2.67
N LEU A 85 8.54 -4.08 -3.32
CA LEU A 85 9.43 -5.16 -2.90
C LEU A 85 10.91 -4.75 -2.82
N PRO A 86 11.45 -3.97 -3.77
CA PRO A 86 12.88 -3.62 -3.72
C PRO A 86 13.30 -2.85 -2.47
N ILE A 87 12.39 -2.13 -1.82
CA ILE A 87 12.73 -1.31 -0.65
C ILE A 87 12.12 -1.85 0.65
N THR A 88 11.30 -2.88 0.60
CA THR A 88 10.60 -3.41 1.78
C THR A 88 11.45 -4.45 2.51
N ALA A 89 11.75 -4.17 3.78
CA ALA A 89 12.39 -5.12 4.68
C ALA A 89 11.37 -6.00 5.37
N GLU A 90 10.26 -5.42 5.83
CA GLU A 90 9.17 -6.12 6.53
C GLU A 90 7.83 -5.52 6.15
N ARG A 91 6.79 -6.34 6.13
CA ARG A 91 5.43 -5.86 5.97
C ARG A 91 4.48 -6.64 6.88
N VAL A 92 3.43 -5.99 7.29
CA VAL A 92 2.35 -6.60 8.07
C VAL A 92 1.01 -6.08 7.54
N ALA A 93 0.03 -6.96 7.46
CA ALA A 93 -1.27 -6.60 6.90
C ALA A 93 -2.40 -7.17 7.73
N VAL A 94 -3.52 -6.45 7.78
CA VAL A 94 -4.78 -6.90 8.38
C VAL A 94 -5.91 -6.46 7.47
N GLN A 95 -6.89 -7.34 7.29
CA GLN A 95 -8.15 -7.02 6.63
C GLN A 95 -9.27 -7.21 7.65
N PHE A 96 -10.14 -6.22 7.79
CA PHE A 96 -11.21 -6.27 8.79
C PHE A 96 -12.46 -5.50 8.32
N ARG A 97 -13.55 -5.72 9.03
CA ARG A 97 -14.80 -4.99 8.85
C ARG A 97 -15.16 -4.18 10.07
#